data_b8c09985c883010dd2ed342b8b5a0c45
#
_entry.id   b8c09985c883010dd2ed342b8b5a0c45
#
_cell.length_a   1.000
_cell.length_b   1.000
_cell.length_c   1.000
_cell.angle_alpha   90.00
_cell.angle_beta   90.00
_cell.angle_gamma   90.00
#
_symmetry.space_group_name_H-M   'P 1'
#
loop_
_entity.id
_entity.type
_entity.pdbx_description
1 polymer ?
#
loop_
_entity_poly.entity_id
_entity_poly.type
_entity_poly.pdbx_seq_one_letter_code
_entity_poly.pdbx_strand_id
1 'polypeptide(L)'
;MINFPPEAGIHAREWIAPAVSTFIVRELVENNTAHPDYLDKINWYFLPSANPDGYAYSWEHDRMWRKTRSDHGSILGCKGVDPNRNWGFHYGESGVSHNKCSETYCGPEAFSEVEMRNIRDFVMGLEPVPVLGHTFHSYSQLWLWPYGYDYNAYPDNYEEIRQLAIDASDALFKVHGTVFDPINSADLCEIKIKAEQVNHLSSRPGSWGL
;
A
#
# COMPACT_ATOMS: atom_id res chain seq x y z
N MET A 1 22.65 -13.03 -3.65
CA MET A 1 21.84 -11.88 -4.11
C MET A 1 20.69 -11.63 -3.14
N ILE A 2 20.29 -10.40 -2.95
CA ILE A 2 19.19 -9.98 -2.06
C ILE A 2 17.91 -9.95 -2.89
N ASN A 3 16.83 -10.60 -2.43
CA ASN A 3 15.54 -10.55 -3.10
C ASN A 3 14.73 -9.35 -2.61
N PHE A 4 14.21 -8.54 -3.55
CA PHE A 4 13.43 -7.35 -3.27
C PHE A 4 12.18 -7.31 -4.17
N PRO A 5 11.00 -7.68 -3.67
CA PRO A 5 9.74 -7.65 -4.43
C PRO A 5 8.94 -6.36 -4.18
N PRO A 6 9.14 -5.27 -4.94
CA PRO A 6 8.25 -4.13 -4.93
C PRO A 6 6.93 -4.45 -5.64
N GLU A 7 5.83 -4.12 -4.98
CA GLU A 7 4.47 -4.31 -5.47
C GLU A 7 3.79 -2.95 -5.61
N ALA A 8 2.94 -2.81 -6.62
CA ALA A 8 2.15 -1.61 -6.87
C ALA A 8 0.77 -1.94 -7.44
N GLY A 9 -0.14 -0.98 -7.36
CA GLY A 9 -1.46 -1.10 -7.98
C GLY A 9 -2.40 -2.08 -7.29
N ILE A 10 -2.21 -2.33 -5.99
CA ILE A 10 -3.14 -3.13 -5.18
C ILE A 10 -4.52 -2.46 -5.12
N HIS A 11 -4.59 -1.13 -5.00
CA HIS A 11 -5.83 -0.38 -5.14
C HIS A 11 -5.96 0.25 -6.53
N ALA A 12 -7.05 -0.03 -7.20
CA ALA A 12 -7.26 0.30 -8.60
C ALA A 12 -7.14 1.80 -8.94
N ARG A 13 -7.61 2.69 -8.07
CA ARG A 13 -7.62 4.15 -8.27
C ARG A 13 -6.27 4.83 -8.07
N GLU A 14 -5.30 4.14 -7.53
CA GLU A 14 -4.00 4.69 -7.14
C GLU A 14 -2.99 4.64 -8.29
N TRP A 15 -3.32 5.28 -9.41
CA TRP A 15 -2.59 5.18 -10.69
C TRP A 15 -1.12 5.60 -10.63
N ILE A 16 -0.76 6.45 -9.66
CA ILE A 16 0.64 6.85 -9.49
C ILE A 16 1.52 5.69 -9.03
N ALA A 17 0.97 4.72 -8.29
CA ALA A 17 1.74 3.58 -7.78
C ALA A 17 2.32 2.71 -8.90
N PRO A 18 1.54 2.23 -9.90
CA PRO A 18 2.08 1.58 -11.10
C PRO A 18 3.09 2.44 -11.87
N ALA A 19 2.83 3.75 -11.97
CA ALA A 19 3.73 4.67 -12.68
C ALA A 19 5.09 4.79 -12.00
N VAL A 20 5.13 4.90 -10.66
CA VAL A 20 6.39 4.90 -9.89
C VAL A 20 7.13 3.59 -10.04
N SER A 21 6.44 2.45 -9.93
CA SER A 21 7.05 1.12 -10.10
C SER A 21 7.71 0.96 -11.47
N THR A 22 7.01 1.34 -12.54
CA THR A 22 7.55 1.26 -13.91
C THR A 22 8.68 2.28 -14.15
N PHE A 23 8.61 3.46 -13.52
CA PHE A 23 9.70 4.43 -13.56
C PHE A 23 10.98 3.85 -12.94
N ILE A 24 10.89 3.20 -11.77
CA ILE A 24 12.04 2.58 -11.11
C ILE A 24 12.63 1.47 -11.99
N VAL A 25 11.79 0.62 -12.59
CA VAL A 25 12.27 -0.41 -13.55
C VAL A 25 13.06 0.23 -14.68
N ARG A 26 12.53 1.29 -15.29
CA ARG A 26 13.21 2.02 -16.36
C ARG A 26 14.57 2.57 -15.90
N GLU A 27 14.64 3.22 -14.75
CA GLU A 27 15.88 3.78 -14.21
C GLU A 27 16.92 2.68 -13.93
N LEU A 28 16.51 1.54 -13.38
CA LEU A 28 17.41 0.41 -13.13
C LEU A 28 17.98 -0.18 -14.43
N VAL A 29 17.19 -0.23 -15.51
CA VAL A 29 17.62 -0.80 -16.79
C VAL A 29 18.42 0.19 -17.64
N GLU A 30 17.90 1.41 -17.80
CA GLU A 30 18.49 2.41 -18.71
C GLU A 30 19.68 3.15 -18.08
N ASN A 31 19.67 3.35 -16.76
CA ASN A 31 20.69 4.09 -16.01
C ASN A 31 21.55 3.20 -15.10
N ASN A 32 21.65 1.91 -15.38
CA ASN A 32 22.38 0.94 -14.56
C ASN A 32 23.87 1.29 -14.37
N THR A 33 24.48 2.00 -15.30
CA THR A 33 25.89 2.43 -15.20
C THR A 33 26.13 3.45 -14.08
N ALA A 34 25.10 4.18 -13.66
CA ALA A 34 25.18 5.09 -12.52
C ALA A 34 25.15 4.37 -11.17
N HIS A 35 24.53 3.17 -11.14
CA HIS A 35 24.33 2.39 -9.93
C HIS A 35 24.50 0.89 -10.19
N PRO A 36 25.69 0.43 -10.63
CA PRO A 36 25.90 -0.97 -11.02
C PRO A 36 25.63 -1.96 -9.89
N ASP A 37 25.93 -1.59 -8.66
CA ASP A 37 25.70 -2.42 -7.48
C ASP A 37 24.24 -2.83 -7.27
N TYR A 38 23.28 -2.03 -7.77
CA TYR A 38 21.86 -2.35 -7.60
C TYR A 38 21.43 -3.56 -8.41
N LEU A 39 22.00 -3.79 -9.57
CA LEU A 39 21.72 -4.99 -10.38
C LEU A 39 22.65 -6.15 -10.08
N ASP A 40 23.90 -5.88 -9.71
CA ASP A 40 24.89 -6.92 -9.42
C ASP A 40 24.63 -7.65 -8.10
N LYS A 41 24.01 -6.97 -7.12
CA LYS A 41 23.84 -7.49 -5.75
C LYS A 41 22.40 -7.83 -5.38
N ILE A 42 21.41 -7.29 -6.10
CA ILE A 42 19.99 -7.36 -5.75
C ILE A 42 19.21 -8.03 -6.87
N ASN A 43 18.38 -9.01 -6.52
CA ASN A 43 17.31 -9.50 -7.39
C ASN A 43 16.06 -8.67 -7.18
N TRP A 44 15.63 -8.00 -8.20
CA TRP A 44 14.43 -7.17 -8.20
C TRP A 44 13.25 -7.92 -8.81
N TYR A 45 12.12 -7.95 -8.10
CA TYR A 45 10.89 -8.57 -8.58
C TYR A 45 9.77 -7.53 -8.57
N PHE A 46 9.46 -6.95 -9.71
CA PHE A 46 8.44 -5.92 -9.82
C PHE A 46 7.06 -6.51 -10.18
N LEU A 47 6.04 -6.11 -9.44
CA LEU A 47 4.64 -6.33 -9.77
C LEU A 47 3.95 -4.95 -9.93
N PRO A 48 3.95 -4.38 -11.15
CA PRO A 48 3.43 -3.03 -11.37
C PRO A 48 1.91 -2.91 -11.23
N SER A 49 1.17 -4.02 -11.36
CA SER A 49 -0.29 -4.04 -11.22
C SER A 49 -0.74 -5.31 -10.51
N ALA A 50 -0.93 -5.22 -9.20
CA ALA A 50 -1.40 -6.31 -8.35
C ALA A 50 -2.91 -6.58 -8.49
N ASN A 51 -3.68 -5.60 -8.98
CA ASN A 51 -5.14 -5.66 -9.19
C ASN A 51 -5.51 -5.22 -10.61
N PRO A 52 -5.21 -6.04 -11.63
CA PRO A 52 -5.38 -5.65 -13.02
C PRO A 52 -6.85 -5.44 -13.41
N ASP A 53 -7.77 -6.24 -12.89
CA ASP A 53 -9.20 -6.13 -13.20
C ASP A 53 -9.80 -4.86 -12.58
N GLY A 54 -9.43 -4.54 -11.35
CA GLY A 54 -9.81 -3.27 -10.73
C GLY A 54 -9.23 -2.08 -11.47
N TYR A 55 -7.96 -2.17 -11.89
CA TYR A 55 -7.27 -1.13 -12.65
C TYR A 55 -7.98 -0.86 -13.99
N ALA A 56 -8.27 -1.91 -14.78
CA ALA A 56 -9.04 -1.79 -16.03
C ALA A 56 -10.41 -1.15 -15.78
N TYR A 57 -11.13 -1.60 -14.75
CA TYR A 57 -12.41 -1.04 -14.38
C TYR A 57 -12.34 0.45 -14.00
N SER A 58 -11.24 0.88 -13.35
CA SER A 58 -11.03 2.29 -13.00
C SER A 58 -10.80 3.19 -14.23
N TRP A 59 -10.34 2.64 -15.34
CA TRP A 59 -10.19 3.34 -16.62
C TRP A 59 -11.50 3.43 -17.39
N GLU A 60 -12.28 2.35 -17.39
CA GLU A 60 -13.43 2.20 -18.30
C GLU A 60 -14.75 2.66 -17.69
N HIS A 61 -14.88 2.59 -16.34
CA HIS A 61 -16.18 2.75 -15.68
C HIS A 61 -16.17 3.72 -14.49
N ASP A 62 -15.32 3.46 -13.47
CA ASP A 62 -15.28 4.26 -12.23
C ASP A 62 -13.85 4.59 -11.84
N ARG A 63 -13.42 5.82 -12.15
CA ARG A 63 -12.07 6.33 -11.85
C ARG A 63 -11.68 6.17 -10.37
N MET A 64 -12.67 6.17 -9.47
CA MET A 64 -12.45 6.09 -8.03
C MET A 64 -12.58 4.67 -7.47
N TRP A 65 -12.70 3.66 -8.35
CA TRP A 65 -12.74 2.26 -7.93
C TRP A 65 -11.47 1.86 -7.16
N ARG A 66 -11.65 1.17 -6.03
CA ARG A 66 -10.55 0.74 -5.14
C ARG A 66 -10.29 -0.77 -5.18
N LYS A 67 -11.36 -1.56 -5.07
CA LYS A 67 -11.36 -2.99 -4.78
C LYS A 67 -10.99 -3.86 -6.00
N THR A 68 -10.88 -5.18 -5.79
CA THR A 68 -10.90 -6.18 -6.87
C THR A 68 -12.23 -6.16 -7.61
N ARG A 69 -12.41 -7.08 -8.59
CA ARG A 69 -13.69 -7.20 -9.32
C ARG A 69 -14.42 -8.53 -9.08
N SER A 70 -13.97 -9.30 -8.09
CA SER A 70 -14.58 -10.58 -7.70
C SER A 70 -16.06 -10.45 -7.34
N ASP A 71 -16.81 -11.53 -7.56
CA ASP A 71 -18.22 -11.62 -7.18
C ASP A 71 -18.41 -12.58 -6.02
N HIS A 72 -18.76 -12.04 -4.87
CA HIS A 72 -19.06 -12.81 -3.66
C HIS A 72 -20.56 -12.86 -3.34
N GLY A 73 -21.42 -12.72 -4.35
CA GLY A 73 -22.87 -12.90 -4.21
C GLY A 73 -23.53 -11.85 -3.30
N SER A 74 -23.27 -10.56 -3.56
CA SER A 74 -23.97 -9.49 -2.85
C SER A 74 -25.39 -9.30 -3.38
N ILE A 75 -26.39 -9.30 -2.50
CA ILE A 75 -27.80 -9.00 -2.84
C ILE A 75 -27.94 -7.58 -3.43
N LEU A 76 -27.10 -6.65 -3.02
CA LEU A 76 -27.07 -5.27 -3.49
C LEU A 76 -26.20 -5.09 -4.76
N GLY A 77 -25.68 -6.18 -5.34
CA GLY A 77 -24.82 -6.13 -6.53
C GLY A 77 -23.41 -5.58 -6.28
N CYS A 78 -23.00 -5.41 -5.03
CA CYS A 78 -21.65 -4.92 -4.70
C CYS A 78 -20.60 -5.96 -5.09
N LYS A 79 -19.52 -5.51 -5.72
CA LYS A 79 -18.41 -6.33 -6.20
C LYS A 79 -17.11 -6.02 -5.46
N GLY A 80 -16.20 -6.98 -5.51
CA GLY A 80 -14.81 -6.84 -5.11
C GLY A 80 -14.56 -6.84 -3.61
N VAL A 81 -13.32 -7.09 -3.29
CA VAL A 81 -12.71 -7.11 -1.96
C VAL A 81 -11.63 -6.04 -1.92
N ASP A 82 -11.39 -5.40 -0.78
CA ASP A 82 -10.19 -4.60 -0.59
C ASP A 82 -8.98 -5.55 -0.52
N PRO A 83 -8.14 -5.60 -1.54
CA PRO A 83 -7.05 -6.57 -1.59
C PRO A 83 -6.02 -6.30 -0.48
N ASN A 84 -5.89 -5.06 -0.01
CA ASN A 84 -5.06 -4.71 1.15
C ASN A 84 -5.74 -4.99 2.51
N ARG A 85 -6.81 -5.77 2.52
CA ARG A 85 -7.49 -6.32 3.70
C ARG A 85 -7.64 -7.85 3.62
N ASN A 86 -7.12 -8.46 2.55
CA ASN A 86 -7.35 -9.88 2.24
C ASN A 86 -6.16 -10.80 2.59
N TRP A 87 -5.15 -10.28 3.28
CA TRP A 87 -3.97 -11.03 3.74
C TRP A 87 -4.27 -11.85 4.98
N GLY A 88 -3.50 -12.95 5.22
CA GLY A 88 -3.76 -13.89 6.30
C GLY A 88 -3.32 -13.44 7.69
N PHE A 89 -2.29 -12.59 7.78
CA PHE A 89 -1.78 -12.12 9.06
C PHE A 89 -2.78 -11.14 9.71
N HIS A 90 -3.28 -11.47 10.89
CA HIS A 90 -4.31 -10.70 11.61
C HIS A 90 -5.56 -10.39 10.76
N TYR A 91 -5.97 -11.36 9.92
CA TYR A 91 -7.12 -11.21 9.04
C TYR A 91 -8.41 -10.92 9.82
N GLY A 92 -9.10 -9.87 9.39
CA GLY A 92 -10.43 -9.55 9.94
C GLY A 92 -10.45 -8.84 11.30
N GLU A 93 -9.29 -8.53 11.90
CA GLU A 93 -9.23 -8.00 13.26
C GLU A 93 -9.43 -6.47 13.32
N SER A 94 -8.69 -5.70 12.57
CA SER A 94 -8.67 -4.23 12.69
C SER A 94 -8.72 -3.54 11.33
N GLY A 95 -9.39 -2.37 11.28
CA GLY A 95 -9.45 -1.52 10.08
C GLY A 95 -10.18 -2.17 8.89
N VAL A 96 -11.04 -3.16 9.10
CA VAL A 96 -11.75 -3.93 8.09
C VAL A 96 -13.27 -3.79 8.21
N SER A 97 -13.97 -4.20 7.16
CA SER A 97 -15.42 -4.36 7.14
C SER A 97 -15.81 -5.73 6.58
N HIS A 98 -16.83 -6.35 7.17
CA HIS A 98 -17.46 -7.57 6.65
C HIS A 98 -18.67 -7.25 5.73
N ASN A 99 -18.97 -5.98 5.51
CA ASN A 99 -20.00 -5.56 4.55
C ASN A 99 -19.40 -5.54 3.14
N LYS A 100 -19.94 -6.36 2.23
CA LYS A 100 -19.51 -6.49 0.83
C LYS A 100 -19.51 -5.15 0.05
N CYS A 101 -20.32 -4.20 0.47
CA CYS A 101 -20.41 -2.88 -0.16
C CYS A 101 -19.40 -1.86 0.39
N SER A 102 -18.69 -2.19 1.46
CA SER A 102 -17.66 -1.32 2.02
C SER A 102 -16.42 -1.29 1.14
N GLU A 103 -15.75 -0.13 1.12
CA GLU A 103 -14.43 0.06 0.49
C GLU A 103 -13.32 -0.74 1.18
N THR A 104 -13.53 -1.13 2.45
CA THR A 104 -12.59 -1.93 3.26
C THR A 104 -13.08 -3.35 3.50
N TYR A 105 -13.96 -3.87 2.62
CA TYR A 105 -14.43 -5.25 2.72
C TYR A 105 -13.27 -6.23 2.58
N CYS A 106 -13.03 -7.06 3.61
CA CYS A 106 -11.88 -7.97 3.66
C CYS A 106 -12.03 -9.28 2.87
N GLY A 107 -13.21 -9.54 2.32
CA GLY A 107 -13.53 -10.82 1.68
C GLY A 107 -14.21 -11.81 2.63
N PRO A 108 -14.64 -12.99 2.12
CA PRO A 108 -15.25 -14.03 2.94
C PRO A 108 -14.22 -14.78 3.80
N GLU A 109 -12.98 -14.83 3.38
CA GLU A 109 -11.85 -15.46 4.06
C GLU A 109 -10.53 -14.83 3.62
N ALA A 110 -9.48 -15.05 4.40
CA ALA A 110 -8.14 -14.64 4.04
C ALA A 110 -7.73 -15.26 2.70
N PHE A 111 -7.10 -14.47 1.85
CA PHE A 111 -6.69 -14.90 0.51
C PHE A 111 -7.85 -15.40 -0.37
N SER A 112 -9.07 -14.88 -0.18
CA SER A 112 -10.19 -15.17 -1.08
C SER A 112 -9.91 -14.68 -2.51
N GLU A 113 -9.12 -13.64 -2.68
CA GLU A 113 -8.76 -13.06 -3.97
C GLU A 113 -7.59 -13.82 -4.61
N VAL A 114 -7.74 -14.14 -5.90
CA VAL A 114 -6.72 -14.88 -6.66
C VAL A 114 -5.42 -14.09 -6.76
N GLU A 115 -5.51 -12.78 -6.89
CA GLU A 115 -4.37 -11.87 -6.97
C GLU A 115 -3.51 -11.99 -5.71
N MET A 116 -4.15 -11.98 -4.53
CA MET A 116 -3.45 -12.07 -3.24
C MET A 116 -2.83 -13.45 -3.01
N ARG A 117 -3.52 -14.51 -3.44
CA ARG A 117 -2.94 -15.87 -3.43
C ARG A 117 -1.70 -15.97 -4.30
N ASN A 118 -1.76 -15.45 -5.52
CA ASN A 118 -0.65 -15.50 -6.46
C ASN A 118 0.59 -14.75 -5.92
N ILE A 119 0.38 -13.57 -5.32
CA ILE A 119 1.49 -12.81 -4.71
C ILE A 119 2.09 -13.59 -3.54
N ARG A 120 1.24 -14.09 -2.64
CA ARG A 120 1.69 -14.92 -1.51
C ARG A 120 2.52 -16.11 -1.99
N ASP A 121 1.99 -16.88 -2.93
CA ASP A 121 2.62 -18.13 -3.39
C ASP A 121 3.93 -17.84 -4.11
N PHE A 122 3.98 -16.76 -4.90
CA PHE A 122 5.21 -16.29 -5.52
C PHE A 122 6.26 -15.90 -4.47
N VAL A 123 5.91 -15.03 -3.53
CA VAL A 123 6.86 -14.53 -2.52
C VAL A 123 7.36 -15.65 -1.61
N MET A 124 6.45 -16.55 -1.19
CA MET A 124 6.80 -17.69 -0.35
C MET A 124 7.65 -18.74 -1.09
N GLY A 125 7.62 -18.77 -2.42
CA GLY A 125 8.43 -19.65 -3.25
C GLY A 125 9.82 -19.10 -3.59
N LEU A 126 10.15 -17.87 -3.19
CA LEU A 126 11.45 -17.27 -3.47
C LEU A 126 12.55 -17.85 -2.56
N GLU A 127 13.66 -18.23 -3.18
CA GLU A 127 14.89 -18.66 -2.49
C GLU A 127 16.09 -17.82 -2.96
N PRO A 128 16.81 -17.13 -2.09
CA PRO A 128 16.55 -16.95 -0.66
C PRO A 128 15.28 -16.11 -0.38
N VAL A 129 14.77 -16.21 0.83
CA VAL A 129 13.63 -15.40 1.29
C VAL A 129 13.89 -13.91 1.03
N PRO A 130 12.90 -13.12 0.57
CA PRO A 130 13.06 -11.69 0.38
C PRO A 130 13.51 -10.98 1.66
N VAL A 131 14.53 -10.12 1.53
CA VAL A 131 15.04 -9.33 2.66
C VAL A 131 14.19 -8.09 2.91
N LEU A 132 13.59 -7.54 1.86
CA LEU A 132 12.75 -6.35 1.94
C LEU A 132 11.61 -6.48 0.94
N GLY A 133 10.38 -6.20 1.39
CA GLY A 133 9.21 -6.00 0.56
C GLY A 133 8.78 -4.53 0.64
N HIS A 134 8.31 -3.97 -0.48
CA HIS A 134 7.80 -2.63 -0.54
C HIS A 134 6.52 -2.56 -1.36
N THR A 135 5.54 -1.79 -0.93
CA THR A 135 4.29 -1.56 -1.65
C THR A 135 4.04 -0.06 -1.86
N PHE A 136 3.61 0.30 -3.07
CA PHE A 136 3.32 1.68 -3.43
C PHE A 136 1.83 1.95 -3.38
N HIS A 137 1.48 3.03 -2.70
CA HIS A 137 0.11 3.52 -2.55
C HIS A 137 -0.02 4.99 -2.90
N SER A 138 -1.25 5.51 -2.93
CA SER A 138 -1.60 6.92 -2.89
C SER A 138 -2.97 7.08 -2.19
N TYR A 139 -3.24 8.22 -1.61
CA TYR A 139 -2.46 9.46 -1.56
C TYR A 139 -1.82 9.62 -0.18
N SER A 140 -1.00 10.60 -0.02
CA SER A 140 -0.26 11.11 1.12
C SER A 140 1.25 10.99 0.92
N GLN A 141 1.99 11.81 1.63
CA GLN A 141 3.45 11.80 1.65
C GLN A 141 3.87 11.09 2.95
N LEU A 142 3.78 9.75 2.94
CA LEU A 142 4.07 8.92 4.11
C LEU A 142 5.05 7.81 3.73
N TRP A 143 5.89 7.47 4.69
CA TRP A 143 6.70 6.26 4.65
C TRP A 143 6.29 5.37 5.81
N LEU A 144 5.58 4.28 5.52
CA LEU A 144 4.91 3.46 6.52
C LEU A 144 5.71 2.18 6.82
N TRP A 145 5.77 1.81 8.10
CA TRP A 145 6.28 0.50 8.52
C TRP A 145 5.25 -0.29 9.34
N PRO A 146 5.37 -1.65 9.43
CA PRO A 146 4.47 -2.49 10.20
C PRO A 146 4.66 -2.31 11.72
N TYR A 147 3.67 -2.71 12.49
CA TYR A 147 2.41 -3.31 12.05
C TYR A 147 1.28 -2.28 12.06
N GLY A 148 0.20 -2.55 11.30
CA GLY A 148 -0.95 -1.66 11.20
C GLY A 148 -2.20 -2.17 11.94
N TYR A 149 -2.14 -3.32 12.61
CA TYR A 149 -3.29 -3.92 13.30
C TYR A 149 -3.38 -3.54 14.78
N ASP A 150 -2.27 -3.17 15.41
CA ASP A 150 -2.21 -2.77 16.83
C ASP A 150 -1.12 -1.72 17.03
N TYR A 151 -1.41 -0.69 17.82
CA TYR A 151 -0.49 0.41 18.16
C TYR A 151 0.74 -0.03 18.97
N ASN A 152 0.65 -1.14 19.68
CA ASN A 152 1.71 -1.66 20.53
C ASN A 152 2.43 -2.86 19.92
N ALA A 153 2.10 -3.23 18.70
CA ALA A 153 2.74 -4.32 17.99
C ALA A 153 3.86 -3.81 17.08
N TYR A 154 5.06 -4.31 17.30
CA TYR A 154 6.25 -3.97 16.52
C TYR A 154 6.96 -5.24 16.06
N PRO A 155 7.53 -5.27 14.84
CA PRO A 155 8.37 -6.37 14.41
C PRO A 155 9.69 -6.39 15.20
N ASP A 156 10.33 -7.55 15.27
CA ASP A 156 11.60 -7.72 16.03
C ASP A 156 12.71 -6.78 15.54
N ASN A 157 12.71 -6.45 14.25
CA ASN A 157 13.65 -5.53 13.61
C ASN A 157 13.10 -4.10 13.45
N TYR A 158 12.21 -3.67 14.33
CA TYR A 158 11.52 -2.38 14.28
C TYR A 158 12.47 -1.19 14.07
N GLU A 159 13.54 -1.10 14.88
CA GLU A 159 14.47 0.04 14.81
C GLU A 159 15.20 0.11 13.45
N GLU A 160 15.52 -1.03 12.85
CA GLU A 160 16.14 -1.09 11.53
C GLU A 160 15.18 -0.59 10.45
N ILE A 161 13.92 -1.05 10.47
CA ILE A 161 12.90 -0.63 9.50
C ILE A 161 12.58 0.86 9.66
N ARG A 162 12.46 1.32 10.90
CA ARG A 162 12.23 2.73 11.20
C ARG A 162 13.36 3.62 10.68
N GLN A 163 14.62 3.22 10.92
CA GLN A 163 15.76 3.97 10.42
C GLN A 163 15.80 4.00 8.89
N LEU A 164 15.51 2.87 8.23
CA LEU A 164 15.41 2.81 6.78
C LEU A 164 14.33 3.79 6.24
N ALA A 165 13.18 3.88 6.90
CA ALA A 165 12.11 4.80 6.50
C ALA A 165 12.54 6.27 6.65
N ILE A 166 13.28 6.61 7.69
CA ILE A 166 13.84 7.96 7.90
C ILE A 166 14.86 8.28 6.80
N ASP A 167 15.80 7.39 6.55
CA ASP A 167 16.85 7.58 5.54
C ASP A 167 16.26 7.73 4.13
N ALA A 168 15.21 6.95 3.82
CA ALA A 168 14.49 7.05 2.57
C ALA A 168 13.71 8.38 2.44
N SER A 169 13.06 8.84 3.50
CA SER A 169 12.40 10.15 3.54
C SER A 169 13.38 11.29 3.33
N ASP A 170 14.53 11.25 3.98
CA ASP A 170 15.61 12.23 3.80
C ASP A 170 16.18 12.21 2.37
N ALA A 171 16.30 11.04 1.77
CA ALA A 171 16.72 10.91 0.39
C ALA A 171 15.71 11.52 -0.60
N LEU A 172 14.42 11.26 -0.41
CA LEU A 172 13.35 11.86 -1.20
C LEU A 172 13.33 13.39 -1.07
N PHE A 173 13.49 13.90 0.16
CA PHE A 173 13.54 15.35 0.39
C PHE A 173 14.66 16.04 -0.39
N LYS A 174 15.83 15.42 -0.52
CA LYS A 174 16.99 15.97 -1.26
C LYS A 174 16.72 16.12 -2.76
N VAL A 175 15.74 15.40 -3.32
CA VAL A 175 15.45 15.45 -4.76
C VAL A 175 14.64 16.70 -5.12
N HIS A 176 13.50 16.92 -4.43
CA HIS A 176 12.57 18.01 -4.76
C HIS A 176 12.08 18.81 -3.55
N GLY A 177 12.64 18.60 -2.36
CA GLY A 177 12.20 19.25 -1.13
C GLY A 177 10.85 18.78 -0.60
N THR A 178 10.32 17.67 -1.13
CA THR A 178 9.06 17.10 -0.65
C THR A 178 9.31 16.29 0.62
N VAL A 179 8.58 16.62 1.68
CA VAL A 179 8.66 15.90 2.95
C VAL A 179 7.74 14.69 2.91
N PHE A 180 8.27 13.53 3.24
CA PHE A 180 7.50 12.31 3.50
C PHE A 180 7.64 11.98 4.98
N ASP A 181 6.51 11.90 5.70
CA ASP A 181 6.53 11.61 7.14
C ASP A 181 6.72 10.11 7.39
N PRO A 182 7.81 9.70 8.07
CA PRO A 182 8.02 8.30 8.45
C PRO A 182 7.23 7.99 9.72
N ILE A 183 6.18 7.14 9.58
CA ILE A 183 5.26 6.81 10.68
C ILE A 183 4.93 5.32 10.73
N ASN A 184 4.51 4.83 11.89
CA ASN A 184 3.94 3.49 12.02
C ASN A 184 2.59 3.39 11.31
N SER A 185 2.32 2.26 10.67
CA SER A 185 1.06 2.05 9.93
C SER A 185 -0.18 2.11 10.83
N ALA A 186 -0.07 1.79 12.11
CA ALA A 186 -1.16 1.92 13.07
C ALA A 186 -1.54 3.39 13.32
N ASP A 187 -0.59 4.32 13.27
CA ASP A 187 -0.83 5.75 13.51
C ASP A 187 -1.67 6.41 12.41
N LEU A 188 -1.82 5.78 11.24
CA LEU A 188 -2.70 6.25 10.17
C LEU A 188 -4.14 6.48 10.62
N CYS A 189 -4.63 5.69 11.56
CA CYS A 189 -5.99 5.84 12.10
C CYS A 189 -6.12 7.11 12.95
N GLU A 190 -5.11 7.45 13.74
CA GLU A 190 -5.11 8.69 14.53
C GLU A 190 -5.03 9.96 13.68
N ILE A 191 -4.22 9.95 12.63
CA ILE A 191 -4.10 11.08 11.70
C ILE A 191 -5.46 11.38 11.05
N LYS A 192 -6.20 10.33 10.64
CA LYS A 192 -7.55 10.50 10.08
C LYS A 192 -8.54 11.08 11.10
N ILE A 193 -8.54 10.57 12.34
CA ILE A 193 -9.41 11.06 13.41
C ILE A 193 -9.11 12.54 13.71
N LYS A 194 -7.84 12.92 13.80
CA LYS A 194 -7.45 14.32 14.02
C LYS A 194 -7.87 15.22 12.84
N ALA A 195 -7.68 14.78 11.60
CA ALA A 195 -8.09 15.52 10.41
C ALA A 195 -9.62 15.69 10.31
N GLU A 196 -10.38 14.65 10.64
CA GLU A 196 -11.85 14.74 10.69
C GLU A 196 -12.34 15.66 11.81
N GLN A 197 -11.70 15.66 12.99
CA GLN A 197 -12.01 16.57 14.08
C GLN A 197 -11.71 18.03 13.72
N VAL A 198 -10.61 18.32 13.05
CA VAL A 198 -10.24 19.66 12.58
C VAL A 198 -11.27 20.15 11.53
N ASN A 199 -11.65 19.29 10.59
CA ASN A 199 -12.66 19.63 9.59
C ASN A 199 -14.04 19.86 10.21
N HIS A 200 -14.40 19.12 11.27
CA HIS A 200 -15.67 19.31 11.99
C HIS A 200 -15.68 20.60 12.82
N LEU A 201 -14.53 21.07 13.29
CA LEU A 201 -14.40 22.36 13.97
C LEU A 201 -14.43 23.54 13.00
N SER A 202 -13.89 23.37 11.78
CA SER A 202 -13.92 24.40 10.74
C SER A 202 -15.27 24.56 10.04
N SER A 203 -16.16 23.57 10.15
CA SER A 203 -17.48 23.56 9.53
C SER A 203 -18.62 24.09 10.43
N ARG A 204 -18.33 24.56 11.64
CA ARG A 204 -19.34 25.22 12.48
C ARG A 204 -19.51 26.67 12.05
N PRO A 205 -20.70 27.10 11.54
CA PRO A 205 -20.96 28.51 11.27
C PRO A 205 -21.11 29.23 12.59
N GLY A 206 -20.25 30.22 12.84
CA GLY A 206 -20.44 31.23 13.84
C GLY A 206 -19.64 31.08 15.14
N SER A 207 -18.39 31.55 15.12
CA SER A 207 -17.77 32.28 16.23
C SER A 207 -16.49 33.00 15.75
N TRP A 208 -16.62 33.94 14.84
CA TRP A 208 -15.68 35.06 14.75
C TRP A 208 -16.38 36.28 15.30
N GLY A 209 -16.30 36.44 16.60
CA GLY A 209 -16.67 37.62 17.33
C GLY A 209 -15.49 38.17 18.05
N LEU A 210 -14.91 39.30 17.52
CA LEU A 210 -13.97 40.27 18.09
C LEU A 210 -12.55 39.77 18.38
#